data_ca09eb008b2d45ace75ad2c3a1e6e380
#
_entry.id   ca09eb008b2d45ace75ad2c3a1e6e380
#
_cell.length_a   1.000
_cell.length_b   1.000
_cell.length_c   1.000
_cell.angle_alpha   90.00
_cell.angle_beta   90.00
_cell.angle_gamma   90.00
#
_symmetry.space_group_name_H-M   'P 1'
#
loop_
_entity.id
_entity.type
_entity.pdbx_description
1 polymer ?
#
loop_
_entity_poly.entity_id
_entity_poly.type
_entity_poly.pdbx_seq_one_letter_code
_entity_poly.pdbx_strand_id
1 'polypeptide(L)'
;MEHRLTSDEQLCFIHIPKTAGTTLTSLLNSKFHQSKICPAEVWSELVDIPREKLSQYQLFRGHFFYDIGDLLPGKPVYITMLRHPIERVISGYEFMRRNIPTRAEALTNHYKAKTMTLMEYVSDLDNPSMANSQTRHLSLSQYKDAPEAWLAVAQQHLAEFACFGLVERFQGSMALLSYTFGWNPLAEYSNLMVAPRRLKQEQLEPEVLEMIATRNSLDLALYEYAQELFAARHAQMVQTLQERYGSIASSTPDLLEQHYRDRYAEQSRAAAQIPQGSLTANLDFDFNQALSGSGWHLREGSEPTFRWTGPGTTSTLDLPLAIDQDLTLEFCVINAIAPDILQSLTLQVNDRPIPLGVLYNHGVTLFQAIIPRTALISEAPFTRLTFQVNRTISPQDLNPHDPDRRPVGLAFSAIQTFNTGETGKTAAALFEFTPWQETANFVQQHLQPHHQILAPTVFRVRFPQQIPAYTSPLPALRNYNPNLRGFHWAILHKGMMSENGALLGKLAWMGLVPLYANEVFVVFGKMQKGEIQKGELMATPCGYLEEPAYTSPHVKSLYIGSLKYFWQNPDRFWNQLQTSLKRIAKQNIKVS
;
A
#
# COMPACT_ATOMS: atom_id res chain seq x y z
N MET A 1 -8.81 11.35 -28.22
CA MET A 1 -8.23 11.57 -26.86
C MET A 1 -8.29 10.34 -25.98
N GLU A 2 -9.31 9.47 -26.11
CA GLU A 2 -9.28 8.18 -25.42
C GLU A 2 -8.15 7.32 -25.99
N HIS A 3 -7.36 6.70 -25.11
CA HIS A 3 -6.24 5.85 -25.48
C HIS A 3 -6.30 4.56 -24.67
N ARG A 4 -6.16 3.43 -25.32
CA ARG A 4 -6.05 2.12 -24.66
C ARG A 4 -4.64 1.61 -24.87
N LEU A 5 -3.90 1.48 -23.77
CA LEU A 5 -2.56 0.90 -23.82
C LEU A 5 -2.65 -0.55 -24.28
N THR A 6 -1.91 -0.85 -25.34
CA THR A 6 -1.76 -2.20 -25.90
C THR A 6 -0.51 -2.88 -25.31
N SER A 7 -0.38 -4.17 -25.52
CA SER A 7 0.76 -4.94 -24.98
C SER A 7 2.12 -4.57 -25.58
N ASP A 8 2.12 -3.97 -26.78
CA ASP A 8 3.30 -3.49 -27.50
C ASP A 8 3.61 -2.01 -27.22
N GLU A 9 2.73 -1.31 -26.51
CA GLU A 9 2.94 0.07 -26.11
C GLU A 9 3.64 0.20 -24.77
N GLN A 10 4.48 1.21 -24.65
CA GLN A 10 5.25 1.54 -23.45
C GLN A 10 4.96 2.97 -23.04
N LEU A 11 4.32 3.15 -21.85
CA LEU A 11 3.98 4.45 -21.32
C LEU A 11 5.23 5.17 -20.82
N CYS A 12 5.51 6.35 -21.39
CA CYS A 12 6.65 7.18 -21.07
C CYS A 12 6.21 8.46 -20.36
N PHE A 13 6.43 8.52 -19.06
CA PHE A 13 6.25 9.76 -18.31
C PHE A 13 7.55 10.57 -18.32
N ILE A 14 7.57 11.62 -19.14
CA ILE A 14 8.65 12.61 -19.13
C ILE A 14 8.50 13.48 -17.88
N HIS A 15 9.24 13.10 -16.82
CA HIS A 15 9.18 13.79 -15.54
C HIS A 15 10.09 15.01 -15.53
N ILE A 16 9.54 16.15 -15.87
CA ILE A 16 10.23 17.43 -15.77
C ILE A 16 10.38 17.81 -14.28
N PRO A 17 11.57 18.19 -13.80
CA PRO A 17 11.75 18.53 -12.40
C PRO A 17 10.84 19.68 -11.94
N LYS A 18 10.19 19.51 -10.77
CA LYS A 18 9.35 20.50 -10.08
C LYS A 18 7.99 20.78 -10.72
N THR A 19 7.46 19.82 -11.48
CA THR A 19 6.13 19.87 -12.08
C THR A 19 5.15 18.86 -11.44
N ALA A 20 5.19 18.65 -10.12
CA ALA A 20 4.41 17.67 -9.37
C ALA A 20 4.65 16.19 -9.78
N GLY A 21 5.78 15.91 -10.42
CA GLY A 21 6.07 14.60 -10.97
C GLY A 21 6.14 13.49 -9.91
N THR A 22 6.57 13.77 -8.67
CA THR A 22 6.56 12.78 -7.58
C THR A 22 5.15 12.26 -7.31
N THR A 23 4.15 13.14 -7.26
CA THR A 23 2.75 12.75 -7.09
C THR A 23 2.26 11.93 -8.28
N LEU A 24 2.54 12.36 -9.51
CA LEU A 24 2.13 11.62 -10.70
C LEU A 24 2.86 10.28 -10.83
N THR A 25 4.16 10.20 -10.55
CA THR A 25 4.91 8.93 -10.49
C THR A 25 4.26 7.95 -9.53
N SER A 26 3.84 8.43 -8.37
CA SER A 26 3.10 7.65 -7.38
C SER A 26 1.83 7.02 -7.97
N LEU A 27 1.02 7.84 -8.62
CA LEU A 27 -0.22 7.40 -9.25
C LEU A 27 0.04 6.39 -10.38
N LEU A 28 0.99 6.68 -11.27
CA LEU A 28 1.36 5.80 -12.36
C LEU A 28 1.87 4.44 -11.85
N ASN A 29 2.73 4.44 -10.83
CA ASN A 29 3.22 3.21 -10.21
C ASN A 29 2.08 2.32 -9.69
N SER A 30 0.93 2.90 -9.32
CA SER A 30 -0.24 2.12 -8.89
C SER A 30 -0.97 1.42 -10.03
N LYS A 31 -0.79 1.87 -11.27
CA LYS A 31 -1.52 1.36 -12.44
C LYS A 31 -0.80 0.21 -13.16
N PHE A 32 0.39 -0.17 -12.70
CA PHE A 32 1.18 -1.24 -13.29
C PHE A 32 1.67 -2.24 -12.22
N HIS A 33 1.81 -3.50 -12.62
CA HIS A 33 2.50 -4.48 -11.79
C HIS A 33 3.95 -4.06 -11.57
N GLN A 34 4.51 -4.29 -10.38
CA GLN A 34 5.89 -3.87 -10.02
C GLN A 34 6.94 -4.30 -11.05
N SER A 35 6.85 -5.53 -11.55
CA SER A 35 7.79 -6.05 -12.55
C SER A 35 7.69 -5.38 -13.92
N LYS A 36 6.62 -4.63 -14.18
CA LYS A 36 6.39 -3.89 -15.43
C LYS A 36 6.83 -2.43 -15.38
N ILE A 37 7.40 -2.00 -14.27
CA ILE A 37 7.89 -0.64 -14.07
C ILE A 37 9.41 -0.65 -14.22
N CYS A 38 9.94 0.16 -15.14
CA CYS A 38 11.37 0.33 -15.31
C CYS A 38 11.99 0.93 -14.02
N PRO A 39 13.05 0.33 -13.47
CA PRO A 39 13.69 0.84 -12.26
C PRO A 39 14.46 2.15 -12.48
N ALA A 40 14.92 2.43 -13.72
CA ALA A 40 15.65 3.64 -14.04
C ALA A 40 14.79 4.90 -13.87
N GLU A 41 15.36 5.92 -13.26
CA GLU A 41 14.74 7.23 -13.05
C GLU A 41 15.51 8.39 -13.72
N VAL A 42 16.72 8.11 -14.19
CA VAL A 42 17.55 9.05 -14.94
C VAL A 42 18.17 8.38 -16.16
N TRP A 43 18.62 9.20 -17.10
CA TRP A 43 19.17 8.73 -18.38
C TRP A 43 20.35 7.77 -18.23
N SER A 44 21.29 8.09 -17.34
CA SER A 44 22.47 7.23 -17.09
C SER A 44 22.09 5.81 -16.64
N GLU A 45 21.09 5.67 -15.79
CA GLU A 45 20.60 4.37 -15.33
C GLU A 45 19.86 3.61 -16.44
N LEU A 46 19.16 4.35 -17.33
CA LEU A 46 18.40 3.74 -18.42
C LEU A 46 19.29 3.11 -19.48
N VAL A 47 20.37 3.81 -19.87
CA VAL A 47 21.31 3.31 -20.90
C VAL A 47 22.14 2.11 -20.44
N ASP A 48 22.24 1.90 -19.13
CA ASP A 48 22.89 0.73 -18.55
C ASP A 48 22.03 -0.53 -18.61
N ILE A 49 20.72 -0.40 -18.90
CA ILE A 49 19.82 -1.55 -19.05
C ILE A 49 19.90 -2.09 -20.48
N PRO A 50 20.22 -3.38 -20.67
CA PRO A 50 20.21 -3.99 -22.00
C PRO A 50 18.86 -3.82 -22.72
N ARG A 51 18.88 -3.49 -24.01
CA ARG A 51 17.69 -3.20 -24.81
C ARG A 51 16.66 -4.34 -24.76
N GLU A 52 17.11 -5.58 -24.73
CA GLU A 52 16.25 -6.76 -24.63
C GLU A 52 15.45 -6.79 -23.32
N LYS A 53 16.04 -6.29 -22.24
CA LYS A 53 15.34 -6.16 -20.95
C LYS A 53 14.35 -5.01 -20.91
N LEU A 54 14.51 -3.98 -21.74
CA LEU A 54 13.56 -2.87 -21.80
C LEU A 54 12.18 -3.32 -22.31
N SER A 55 12.10 -4.41 -23.08
CA SER A 55 10.85 -4.98 -23.59
C SER A 55 9.91 -5.52 -22.49
N GLN A 56 10.45 -5.87 -21.33
CA GLN A 56 9.63 -6.39 -20.22
C GLN A 56 8.86 -5.30 -19.47
N TYR A 57 9.27 -4.03 -19.60
CA TYR A 57 8.65 -2.91 -18.89
C TYR A 57 7.56 -2.25 -19.74
N GLN A 58 6.50 -1.83 -19.08
CA GLN A 58 5.37 -1.12 -19.69
C GLN A 58 5.28 0.34 -19.22
N LEU A 59 5.95 0.68 -18.11
CA LEU A 59 6.01 2.03 -17.58
C LEU A 59 7.47 2.48 -17.45
N PHE A 60 7.80 3.58 -18.13
CA PHE A 60 9.02 4.35 -17.95
C PHE A 60 8.66 5.69 -17.34
N ARG A 61 9.27 6.05 -16.22
CA ARG A 61 9.02 7.31 -15.53
C ARG A 61 10.31 7.80 -14.87
N GLY A 62 10.71 9.00 -15.22
CA GLY A 62 11.96 9.57 -14.74
C GLY A 62 12.31 10.88 -15.43
N HIS A 63 13.47 11.40 -15.10
CA HIS A 63 14.04 12.60 -15.70
C HIS A 63 14.64 12.28 -17.09
N PHE A 64 13.75 11.85 -17.98
CA PHE A 64 14.06 11.52 -19.37
C PHE A 64 13.73 12.70 -20.28
N PHE A 65 14.28 12.65 -21.50
CA PHE A 65 13.92 13.53 -22.59
C PHE A 65 13.01 12.79 -23.57
N TYR A 66 12.46 13.52 -24.54
CA TYR A 66 11.55 12.94 -25.53
C TYR A 66 12.15 11.75 -26.31
N ASP A 67 13.45 11.81 -26.60
CA ASP A 67 14.18 10.75 -27.31
C ASP A 67 14.32 9.42 -26.57
N ILE A 68 13.77 9.30 -25.37
CA ILE A 68 13.65 7.98 -24.72
C ILE A 68 13.01 6.96 -25.67
N GLY A 69 12.07 7.39 -26.52
CA GLY A 69 11.40 6.53 -27.49
C GLY A 69 12.35 5.82 -28.45
N ASP A 70 13.49 6.41 -28.78
CA ASP A 70 14.49 5.80 -29.68
C ASP A 70 15.21 4.60 -29.05
N LEU A 71 15.24 4.54 -27.72
CA LEU A 71 15.83 3.42 -26.98
C LEU A 71 14.85 2.29 -26.78
N LEU A 72 13.55 2.55 -26.81
CA LEU A 72 12.53 1.58 -26.44
C LEU A 72 12.28 0.57 -27.57
N PRO A 73 12.11 -0.72 -27.25
CA PRO A 73 11.74 -1.74 -28.24
C PRO A 73 10.25 -1.68 -28.62
N GLY A 74 9.38 -1.16 -27.75
CA GLY A 74 7.94 -1.01 -27.98
C GLY A 74 7.59 0.39 -28.49
N LYS A 75 6.31 0.60 -28.76
CA LYS A 75 5.79 1.89 -29.23
C LYS A 75 5.63 2.85 -28.03
N PRO A 76 6.33 4.00 -28.01
CA PRO A 76 6.22 4.93 -26.92
C PRO A 76 4.87 5.67 -26.92
N VAL A 77 4.26 5.77 -25.74
CA VAL A 77 3.08 6.60 -25.46
C VAL A 77 3.48 7.64 -24.44
N TYR A 78 3.49 8.89 -24.83
CA TYR A 78 4.04 9.96 -23.99
C TYR A 78 3.00 10.64 -23.14
N ILE A 79 3.38 10.94 -21.90
CA ILE A 79 2.67 11.84 -20.99
C ILE A 79 3.67 12.74 -20.23
N THR A 80 3.20 13.90 -19.80
CA THR A 80 4.00 14.83 -18.97
C THR A 80 3.13 15.72 -18.08
N MET A 81 3.79 16.46 -17.17
CA MET A 81 3.20 17.56 -16.40
C MET A 81 4.02 18.81 -16.62
N LEU A 82 3.36 19.92 -16.88
CA LEU A 82 3.97 21.24 -16.98
C LEU A 82 3.56 22.12 -15.81
N ARG A 83 4.36 23.14 -15.56
CA ARG A 83 4.14 24.13 -14.51
C ARG A 83 4.46 25.51 -15.03
N HIS A 84 3.80 26.55 -14.49
CA HIS A 84 4.18 27.93 -14.78
C HIS A 84 5.69 28.13 -14.57
N PRO A 85 6.47 28.62 -15.57
CA PRO A 85 7.92 28.58 -15.56
C PRO A 85 8.55 29.30 -14.37
N ILE A 86 8.04 30.48 -14.01
CA ILE A 86 8.53 31.24 -12.84
C ILE A 86 8.35 30.41 -11.57
N GLU A 87 7.16 29.83 -11.38
CA GLU A 87 6.82 28.99 -10.25
C GLU A 87 7.67 27.71 -10.18
N ARG A 88 8.03 27.14 -11.33
CA ARG A 88 8.93 25.99 -11.44
C ARG A 88 10.34 26.33 -10.97
N VAL A 89 10.90 27.48 -11.43
CA VAL A 89 12.23 27.95 -11.06
C VAL A 89 12.33 28.23 -9.57
N ILE A 90 11.37 28.99 -9.00
CA ILE A 90 11.30 29.26 -7.55
C ILE A 90 11.27 27.94 -6.77
N SER A 91 10.42 26.99 -7.20
CA SER A 91 10.33 25.68 -6.56
C SER A 91 11.63 24.87 -6.67
N GLY A 92 12.35 25.01 -7.78
CA GLY A 92 13.64 24.36 -7.98
C GLY A 92 14.69 24.87 -7.03
N TYR A 93 14.86 26.18 -6.95
CA TYR A 93 15.80 26.84 -6.05
C TYR A 93 15.52 26.48 -4.59
N GLU A 94 14.27 26.61 -4.15
CA GLU A 94 13.84 26.26 -2.80
C GLU A 94 14.08 24.77 -2.45
N PHE A 95 13.85 23.88 -3.40
CA PHE A 95 14.11 22.46 -3.23
C PHE A 95 15.61 22.19 -3.05
N MET A 96 16.47 22.77 -3.90
CA MET A 96 17.91 22.60 -3.82
C MET A 96 18.49 23.17 -2.52
N ARG A 97 17.93 24.26 -2.00
CA ARG A 97 18.36 24.84 -0.71
C ARG A 97 18.05 23.97 0.49
N ARG A 98 16.91 23.30 0.50
CA ARG A 98 16.40 22.58 1.68
C ARG A 98 16.86 21.14 1.75
N ASN A 99 17.05 20.50 0.61
CA ASN A 99 17.33 19.08 0.59
C ASN A 99 18.83 18.79 0.57
N ILE A 100 19.17 17.60 1.06
CA ILE A 100 20.51 17.03 0.93
C ILE A 100 20.49 16.22 -0.38
N PRO A 101 21.48 16.41 -1.27
CA PRO A 101 21.55 15.65 -2.51
C PRO A 101 21.77 14.17 -2.22
N THR A 102 21.03 13.34 -2.91
CA THR A 102 21.17 11.88 -2.85
C THR A 102 22.15 11.33 -3.91
N ARG A 103 22.55 12.19 -4.87
CA ARG A 103 23.47 11.85 -5.96
C ARG A 103 24.61 12.88 -6.02
N ALA A 104 25.82 12.39 -6.31
CA ALA A 104 27.03 13.23 -6.37
C ALA A 104 26.92 14.35 -7.42
N GLU A 105 26.29 14.08 -8.56
CA GLU A 105 26.09 15.04 -9.66
C GLU A 105 25.25 16.26 -9.25
N ALA A 106 24.38 16.10 -8.25
CA ALA A 106 23.54 17.18 -7.74
C ALA A 106 24.25 18.08 -6.72
N LEU A 107 25.42 17.69 -6.19
CA LEU A 107 26.13 18.40 -5.12
C LEU A 107 26.42 19.85 -5.49
N THR A 108 26.88 20.12 -6.71
CA THR A 108 27.22 21.48 -7.17
C THR A 108 26.02 22.40 -7.15
N ASN A 109 24.88 21.97 -7.69
CA ASN A 109 23.66 22.77 -7.72
C ASN A 109 23.05 23.00 -6.33
N HIS A 110 23.14 22.03 -5.43
CA HIS A 110 22.74 22.20 -4.03
C HIS A 110 23.63 23.17 -3.29
N TYR A 111 24.95 23.11 -3.51
CA TYR A 111 25.89 24.06 -2.93
C TYR A 111 25.61 25.48 -3.43
N LYS A 112 25.52 25.68 -4.76
CA LYS A 112 25.17 26.97 -5.39
C LYS A 112 23.84 27.51 -4.80
N ALA A 113 22.79 26.72 -4.72
CA ALA A 113 21.50 27.16 -4.17
C ALA A 113 21.56 27.56 -2.69
N LYS A 114 22.48 27.01 -1.91
CA LYS A 114 22.67 27.35 -0.48
C LYS A 114 23.49 28.63 -0.28
N THR A 115 24.40 28.95 -1.19
CA THR A 115 25.36 30.05 -1.07
C THR A 115 24.98 31.26 -1.90
N MET A 116 24.20 31.10 -2.97
CA MET A 116 23.78 32.15 -3.88
C MET A 116 22.38 32.67 -3.53
N THR A 117 22.13 33.94 -3.77
CA THR A 117 20.78 34.50 -3.85
C THR A 117 20.01 33.90 -5.04
N LEU A 118 18.68 34.06 -5.08
CA LEU A 118 17.90 33.59 -6.22
C LEU A 118 18.31 34.27 -7.53
N MET A 119 18.61 35.57 -7.49
CA MET A 119 19.13 36.32 -8.66
C MET A 119 20.44 35.70 -9.19
N GLU A 120 21.43 35.52 -8.33
CA GLU A 120 22.70 34.91 -8.70
C GLU A 120 22.53 33.49 -9.25
N TYR A 121 21.68 32.70 -8.60
CA TYR A 121 21.43 31.30 -8.97
C TYR A 121 20.73 31.17 -10.34
N VAL A 122 19.79 32.06 -10.64
CA VAL A 122 19.13 32.09 -11.95
C VAL A 122 20.01 32.68 -13.04
N SER A 123 20.89 33.64 -12.72
CA SER A 123 21.82 34.24 -13.66
C SER A 123 22.99 33.32 -14.02
N ASP A 124 23.21 32.26 -13.25
CA ASP A 124 24.28 31.29 -13.48
C ASP A 124 24.06 30.49 -14.77
N LEU A 125 24.92 30.75 -15.77
CA LEU A 125 24.86 30.10 -17.08
C LEU A 125 25.22 28.61 -17.03
N ASP A 126 25.98 28.19 -16.03
CA ASP A 126 26.38 26.80 -15.82
C ASP A 126 25.27 25.97 -15.16
N ASN A 127 24.10 26.58 -14.94
CA ASN A 127 22.92 25.89 -14.40
C ASN A 127 21.79 25.76 -15.42
N PRO A 128 21.88 24.81 -16.35
CA PRO A 128 20.89 24.65 -17.42
C PRO A 128 19.49 24.26 -16.92
N SER A 129 19.37 23.75 -15.68
CA SER A 129 18.08 23.36 -15.12
C SER A 129 17.17 24.54 -14.81
N MET A 130 17.72 25.77 -14.76
CA MET A 130 17.01 27.00 -14.48
C MET A 130 16.56 27.75 -15.76
N ALA A 131 16.90 27.26 -16.94
CA ALA A 131 16.62 27.92 -18.23
C ALA A 131 15.90 26.95 -19.20
N ASN A 132 14.69 27.32 -19.62
CA ASN A 132 13.90 26.61 -20.65
C ASN A 132 13.86 25.08 -20.46
N SER A 133 13.76 24.62 -19.22
CA SER A 133 13.89 23.20 -18.88
C SER A 133 12.73 22.37 -19.42
N GLN A 134 11.53 22.92 -19.46
CA GLN A 134 10.35 22.21 -19.95
C GLN A 134 10.43 22.03 -21.47
N THR A 135 10.75 23.10 -22.16
CA THR A 135 10.94 23.08 -23.61
C THR A 135 12.03 22.08 -24.00
N ARG A 136 13.16 22.09 -23.30
CA ARG A 136 14.28 21.18 -23.56
C ARG A 136 13.91 19.70 -23.38
N HIS A 137 13.15 19.37 -22.32
CA HIS A 137 12.74 17.98 -22.10
C HIS A 137 11.80 17.46 -23.20
N LEU A 138 11.01 18.35 -23.80
CA LEU A 138 10.02 17.99 -24.81
C LEU A 138 10.51 18.17 -26.25
N SER A 139 11.58 18.93 -26.49
CA SER A 139 12.04 19.18 -27.88
C SER A 139 12.77 17.99 -28.46
N LEU A 140 13.98 17.76 -28.06
CA LEU A 140 14.77 16.63 -28.53
C LEU A 140 15.90 16.35 -27.56
N SER A 141 16.49 15.19 -27.79
CA SER A 141 17.64 14.69 -27.09
C SER A 141 18.77 15.70 -27.04
N GLN A 142 19.39 15.67 -25.93
CA GLN A 142 20.82 15.88 -25.81
C GLN A 142 21.48 16.81 -26.85
N TYR A 143 21.25 18.13 -26.77
CA TYR A 143 22.26 19.14 -27.18
C TYR A 143 22.55 19.34 -28.66
N LYS A 144 21.76 18.79 -29.60
CA LYS A 144 22.14 18.83 -31.02
C LYS A 144 21.43 19.88 -31.85
N ASP A 145 20.31 20.45 -31.38
CA ASP A 145 19.51 21.38 -32.18
C ASP A 145 19.68 22.83 -31.73
N ALA A 146 19.56 23.73 -32.68
CA ALA A 146 19.59 25.17 -32.39
C ALA A 146 18.42 25.53 -31.44
N PRO A 147 18.65 26.34 -30.40
CA PRO A 147 17.63 26.74 -29.43
C PRO A 147 16.37 27.31 -30.09
N GLU A 148 16.48 27.89 -31.26
CA GLU A 148 15.40 28.49 -32.04
C GLU A 148 14.35 27.45 -32.48
N ALA A 149 14.77 26.20 -32.71
CA ALA A 149 13.87 25.11 -33.11
C ALA A 149 13.14 24.45 -31.91
N TRP A 150 13.65 24.58 -30.71
CA TRP A 150 13.15 23.85 -29.53
C TRP A 150 11.69 24.10 -29.24
N LEU A 151 11.23 25.35 -29.34
CA LEU A 151 9.85 25.69 -29.05
C LEU A 151 8.87 25.02 -30.01
N ALA A 152 9.11 25.13 -31.31
CA ALA A 152 8.23 24.53 -32.33
C ALA A 152 8.17 23.01 -32.21
N VAL A 153 9.32 22.36 -31.97
CA VAL A 153 9.40 20.91 -31.78
C VAL A 153 8.69 20.49 -30.49
N ALA A 154 8.90 21.21 -29.39
CA ALA A 154 8.24 20.92 -28.11
C ALA A 154 6.71 21.06 -28.19
N GLN A 155 6.22 22.08 -28.91
CA GLN A 155 4.79 22.29 -29.17
C GLN A 155 4.20 21.13 -30.00
N GLN A 156 4.91 20.73 -31.09
CA GLN A 156 4.50 19.59 -31.91
C GLN A 156 4.42 18.31 -31.06
N HIS A 157 5.47 17.96 -30.32
CA HIS A 157 5.47 16.78 -29.48
C HIS A 157 4.37 16.81 -28.41
N LEU A 158 4.16 17.97 -27.77
CA LEU A 158 3.10 18.11 -26.76
C LEU A 158 1.71 17.89 -27.37
N ALA A 159 1.49 18.31 -28.61
CA ALA A 159 0.24 18.05 -29.33
C ALA A 159 0.03 16.56 -29.61
N GLU A 160 1.10 15.79 -29.81
CA GLU A 160 1.08 14.35 -30.07
C GLU A 160 0.97 13.50 -28.80
N PHE A 161 1.29 14.06 -27.61
CA PHE A 161 1.21 13.33 -26.35
C PHE A 161 -0.22 12.83 -26.09
N ALA A 162 -0.33 11.57 -25.64
CA ALA A 162 -1.61 10.96 -25.29
C ALA A 162 -2.33 11.79 -24.22
N CYS A 163 -1.57 12.27 -23.23
CA CYS A 163 -2.07 13.16 -22.20
C CYS A 163 -0.94 14.04 -21.66
N PHE A 164 -1.27 15.24 -21.24
CA PHE A 164 -0.42 16.06 -20.40
C PHE A 164 -1.27 16.83 -19.39
N GLY A 165 -0.65 17.30 -18.32
CA GLY A 165 -1.32 18.07 -17.30
C GLY A 165 -0.59 19.37 -16.96
N LEU A 166 -1.30 20.24 -16.25
CA LEU A 166 -0.79 21.51 -15.69
C LEU A 166 -0.89 21.43 -14.17
N VAL A 167 0.19 21.79 -13.47
CA VAL A 167 0.22 21.78 -11.99
C VAL A 167 -0.84 22.71 -11.41
N GLU A 168 -1.03 23.88 -12.02
CA GLU A 168 -2.00 24.88 -11.62
C GLU A 168 -3.45 24.44 -11.85
N ARG A 169 -3.64 23.39 -12.65
CA ARG A 169 -4.92 22.74 -12.96
C ARG A 169 -4.91 21.25 -12.58
N PHE A 170 -4.32 20.91 -11.44
CA PHE A 170 -4.01 19.53 -11.09
C PHE A 170 -5.23 18.60 -11.10
N GLN A 171 -6.38 19.01 -10.52
CA GLN A 171 -7.61 18.21 -10.56
C GLN A 171 -8.08 17.92 -11.98
N GLY A 172 -8.13 18.96 -12.83
CA GLY A 172 -8.47 18.81 -14.25
C GLY A 172 -7.47 17.92 -15.00
N SER A 173 -6.18 17.99 -14.62
CA SER A 173 -5.13 17.16 -15.20
C SER A 173 -5.32 15.68 -14.86
N MET A 174 -5.69 15.38 -13.62
CA MET A 174 -5.98 14.01 -13.18
C MET A 174 -7.28 13.50 -13.81
N ALA A 175 -8.29 14.35 -13.95
CA ALA A 175 -9.52 14.01 -14.67
C ALA A 175 -9.24 13.64 -16.13
N LEU A 176 -8.43 14.45 -16.82
CA LEU A 176 -8.04 14.19 -18.20
C LEU A 176 -7.23 12.90 -18.35
N LEU A 177 -6.32 12.62 -17.40
CA LEU A 177 -5.53 11.38 -17.37
C LEU A 177 -6.43 10.16 -17.18
N SER A 178 -7.36 10.22 -16.22
CA SER A 178 -8.33 9.15 -15.95
C SER A 178 -9.23 8.89 -17.16
N TYR A 179 -9.73 9.95 -17.80
CA TYR A 179 -10.51 9.85 -19.04
C TYR A 179 -9.70 9.20 -20.18
N THR A 180 -8.47 9.69 -20.38
CA THR A 180 -7.64 9.23 -21.50
C THR A 180 -7.38 7.72 -21.43
N PHE A 181 -7.00 7.22 -20.28
CA PHE A 181 -6.61 5.81 -20.13
C PHE A 181 -7.71 4.90 -19.55
N GLY A 182 -8.88 5.45 -19.23
CA GLY A 182 -9.96 4.69 -18.61
C GLY A 182 -9.61 4.21 -17.20
N TRP A 183 -8.78 4.98 -16.47
CA TRP A 183 -8.42 4.65 -15.10
C TRP A 183 -9.44 5.17 -14.10
N ASN A 184 -9.51 4.51 -12.93
CA ASN A 184 -10.36 4.96 -11.82
C ASN A 184 -10.07 6.43 -11.50
N PRO A 185 -11.12 7.30 -11.43
CA PRO A 185 -10.98 8.69 -11.02
C PRO A 185 -10.40 8.80 -9.63
N LEU A 186 -9.53 9.79 -9.45
CA LEU A 186 -8.92 10.06 -8.16
C LEU A 186 -9.84 10.98 -7.35
N ALA A 187 -10.45 10.44 -6.30
CA ALA A 187 -11.28 11.23 -5.38
C ALA A 187 -10.43 12.17 -4.52
N GLU A 188 -9.29 11.66 -4.04
CA GLU A 188 -8.37 12.40 -3.17
C GLU A 188 -6.92 12.04 -3.50
N TYR A 189 -6.02 12.99 -3.36
CA TYR A 189 -4.58 12.78 -3.48
C TYR A 189 -3.84 13.65 -2.45
N SER A 190 -2.83 13.07 -1.83
CA SER A 190 -1.95 13.84 -0.97
C SER A 190 -0.96 14.64 -1.82
N ASN A 191 -0.88 15.93 -1.58
CA ASN A 191 0.22 16.73 -2.08
C ASN A 191 1.52 16.31 -1.38
N LEU A 192 2.23 15.35 -1.96
CA LEU A 192 3.40 14.71 -1.35
C LEU A 192 4.58 15.68 -1.10
N MET A 193 4.56 16.86 -1.72
CA MET A 193 5.70 17.79 -1.73
C MET A 193 5.30 19.26 -1.55
N VAL A 194 4.35 19.58 -0.67
CA VAL A 194 4.04 20.99 -0.34
C VAL A 194 5.03 21.50 0.70
N ALA A 195 5.81 22.51 0.31
CA ALA A 195 6.68 23.18 1.24
C ALA A 195 5.89 24.11 2.19
N PRO A 196 6.04 23.97 3.52
CA PRO A 196 5.25 24.75 4.48
C PRO A 196 5.52 26.27 4.45
N ARG A 197 6.68 26.68 3.98
CA ARG A 197 7.05 28.10 3.77
C ARG A 197 7.73 28.20 2.41
N ARG A 198 6.97 28.56 1.39
CA ARG A 198 7.45 28.72 0.03
C ARG A 198 7.54 30.21 -0.30
N LEU A 199 8.64 30.62 -0.96
CA LEU A 199 8.71 31.92 -1.62
C LEU A 199 7.58 31.99 -2.66
N LYS A 200 6.79 33.06 -2.60
CA LYS A 200 5.75 33.34 -3.58
C LYS A 200 6.27 34.36 -4.58
N GLN A 201 5.76 34.28 -5.81
CA GLN A 201 6.12 35.21 -6.87
C GLN A 201 5.95 36.68 -6.44
N GLU A 202 4.87 36.98 -5.69
CA GLU A 202 4.55 38.34 -5.21
C GLU A 202 5.54 38.89 -4.17
N GLN A 203 6.44 38.06 -3.66
CA GLN A 203 7.46 38.43 -2.66
C GLN A 203 8.83 38.68 -3.29
N LEU A 204 8.95 38.52 -4.61
CA LEU A 204 10.22 38.69 -5.34
C LEU A 204 10.32 40.10 -5.93
N GLU A 205 11.56 40.61 -5.96
CA GLU A 205 11.85 41.87 -6.62
C GLU A 205 11.58 41.74 -8.13
N PRO A 206 11.11 42.83 -8.79
CA PRO A 206 10.76 42.80 -10.21
C PRO A 206 11.95 42.35 -11.10
N GLU A 207 13.16 42.73 -10.76
CA GLU A 207 14.37 42.37 -11.50
C GLU A 207 14.65 40.87 -11.48
N VAL A 208 14.32 40.19 -10.37
CA VAL A 208 14.45 38.73 -10.26
C VAL A 208 13.43 38.04 -11.15
N LEU A 209 12.21 38.55 -11.17
CA LEU A 209 11.13 38.02 -12.02
C LEU A 209 11.47 38.21 -13.50
N GLU A 210 11.97 39.37 -13.89
CA GLU A 210 12.41 39.66 -15.25
C GLU A 210 13.55 38.74 -15.70
N MET A 211 14.54 38.51 -14.83
CA MET A 211 15.63 37.56 -15.08
C MET A 211 15.12 36.14 -15.29
N ILE A 212 14.23 35.68 -14.42
CA ILE A 212 13.61 34.33 -14.57
C ILE A 212 12.84 34.25 -15.88
N ALA A 213 12.03 35.27 -16.21
CA ALA A 213 11.21 35.29 -17.44
C ALA A 213 12.10 35.27 -18.69
N THR A 214 13.13 36.10 -18.72
CA THR A 214 14.09 36.17 -19.83
C THR A 214 14.77 34.83 -20.07
N ARG A 215 15.27 34.20 -19.02
CA ARG A 215 15.91 32.88 -19.09
C ARG A 215 14.97 31.72 -19.42
N ASN A 216 13.68 31.91 -19.26
CA ASN A 216 12.65 30.91 -19.52
C ASN A 216 11.63 31.37 -20.56
N SER A 217 12.05 32.22 -21.51
CA SER A 217 11.15 32.77 -22.56
C SER A 217 10.50 31.68 -23.42
N LEU A 218 11.24 30.63 -23.75
CA LEU A 218 10.68 29.49 -24.51
C LEU A 218 9.70 28.66 -23.64
N ASP A 219 10.02 28.46 -22.37
CA ASP A 219 9.12 27.78 -21.45
C ASP A 219 7.82 28.58 -21.23
N LEU A 220 7.88 29.92 -21.18
CA LEU A 220 6.69 30.77 -21.09
C LEU A 220 5.80 30.62 -22.34
N ALA A 221 6.38 30.69 -23.52
CA ALA A 221 5.65 30.51 -24.77
C ALA A 221 5.08 29.07 -24.91
N LEU A 222 5.83 28.05 -24.50
CA LEU A 222 5.36 26.67 -24.44
C LEU A 222 4.20 26.50 -23.45
N TYR A 223 4.29 27.16 -22.29
CA TYR A 223 3.25 27.06 -21.26
C TYR A 223 1.96 27.74 -21.67
N GLU A 224 2.03 28.88 -22.33
CA GLU A 224 0.87 29.56 -22.92
C GLU A 224 0.17 28.65 -23.95
N TYR A 225 0.91 28.10 -24.90
CA TYR A 225 0.40 27.10 -25.84
C TYR A 225 -0.23 25.88 -25.12
N ALA A 226 0.44 25.39 -24.08
CA ALA A 226 -0.06 24.25 -23.30
C ALA A 226 -1.37 24.58 -22.56
N GLN A 227 -1.55 25.81 -22.08
CA GLN A 227 -2.80 26.22 -21.44
C GLN A 227 -3.98 26.20 -22.41
N GLU A 228 -3.79 26.70 -23.63
CA GLU A 228 -4.83 26.67 -24.68
C GLU A 228 -5.17 25.22 -25.09
N LEU A 229 -4.16 24.43 -25.39
CA LEU A 229 -4.33 23.02 -25.77
C LEU A 229 -4.98 22.20 -24.65
N PHE A 230 -4.59 22.44 -23.40
CA PHE A 230 -5.20 21.79 -22.24
C PHE A 230 -6.68 22.17 -22.09
N ALA A 231 -7.00 23.46 -22.21
CA ALA A 231 -8.37 23.94 -22.10
C ALA A 231 -9.27 23.31 -23.20
N ALA A 232 -8.77 23.23 -24.44
CA ALA A 232 -9.48 22.58 -25.53
C ALA A 232 -9.71 21.08 -25.27
N ARG A 233 -8.68 20.34 -24.86
CA ARG A 233 -8.78 18.90 -24.55
C ARG A 233 -9.71 18.63 -23.37
N HIS A 234 -9.63 19.45 -22.31
CA HIS A 234 -10.49 19.33 -21.14
C HIS A 234 -11.95 19.61 -21.47
N ALA A 235 -12.23 20.66 -22.26
CA ALA A 235 -13.58 20.97 -22.72
C ALA A 235 -14.16 19.84 -23.59
N GLN A 236 -13.36 19.30 -24.51
CA GLN A 236 -13.75 18.16 -25.34
C GLN A 236 -14.05 16.91 -24.50
N MET A 237 -13.22 16.62 -23.48
CA MET A 237 -13.49 15.53 -22.53
C MET A 237 -14.85 15.70 -21.86
N VAL A 238 -15.09 16.87 -21.26
CA VAL A 238 -16.36 17.17 -20.56
C VAL A 238 -17.55 17.03 -21.50
N GLN A 239 -17.44 17.58 -22.70
CA GLN A 239 -18.49 17.46 -23.71
C GLN A 239 -18.76 15.99 -24.07
N THR A 240 -17.73 15.21 -24.38
CA THR A 240 -17.86 13.79 -24.75
C THR A 240 -18.50 12.98 -23.61
N LEU A 241 -18.08 13.22 -22.36
CA LEU A 241 -18.66 12.57 -21.18
C LEU A 241 -20.13 12.96 -21.00
N GLN A 242 -20.47 14.24 -21.19
CA GLN A 242 -21.84 14.74 -21.07
C GLN A 242 -22.75 14.16 -22.16
N GLU A 243 -22.27 14.09 -23.39
CA GLU A 243 -23.01 13.47 -24.50
C GLU A 243 -23.25 11.98 -24.27
N ARG A 244 -22.28 11.27 -23.72
CA ARG A 244 -22.34 9.82 -23.49
C ARG A 244 -23.14 9.44 -22.24
N TYR A 245 -23.00 10.19 -21.14
CA TYR A 245 -23.49 9.81 -19.80
C TYR A 245 -24.36 10.87 -19.12
N GLY A 246 -24.63 12.00 -19.74
CA GLY A 246 -25.32 13.13 -19.11
C GLY A 246 -26.74 12.85 -18.66
N SER A 247 -27.37 11.78 -19.16
CA SER A 247 -28.67 11.30 -18.67
C SER A 247 -28.58 10.47 -17.38
N ILE A 248 -27.37 9.99 -17.04
CA ILE A 248 -27.09 9.11 -15.88
C ILE A 248 -26.52 9.91 -14.74
N ALA A 249 -25.65 10.90 -15.03
CA ALA A 249 -24.92 11.67 -14.03
C ALA A 249 -24.82 13.14 -14.43
N SER A 250 -24.71 14.03 -13.46
CA SER A 250 -24.67 15.48 -13.67
C SER A 250 -23.32 16.13 -13.37
N SER A 251 -22.51 15.52 -12.50
CA SER A 251 -21.19 16.04 -12.13
C SER A 251 -20.06 15.37 -12.93
N THR A 252 -18.99 16.11 -13.22
CA THR A 252 -17.82 15.55 -13.92
C THR A 252 -17.21 14.33 -13.20
N PRO A 253 -17.09 14.29 -11.87
CA PRO A 253 -16.65 13.08 -11.17
C PRO A 253 -17.53 11.85 -11.44
N ASP A 254 -18.85 12.00 -11.40
CA ASP A 254 -19.79 10.90 -11.65
C ASP A 254 -19.73 10.42 -13.10
N LEU A 255 -19.59 11.34 -14.05
CA LEU A 255 -19.39 11.03 -15.46
C LEU A 255 -18.09 10.24 -15.70
N LEU A 256 -17.01 10.61 -15.02
CA LEU A 256 -15.74 9.90 -15.07
C LEU A 256 -15.82 8.52 -14.41
N GLU A 257 -16.55 8.37 -13.31
CA GLU A 257 -16.79 7.07 -12.70
C GLU A 257 -17.54 6.14 -13.64
N GLN A 258 -18.57 6.64 -14.36
CA GLN A 258 -19.29 5.84 -15.35
C GLN A 258 -18.39 5.45 -16.53
N HIS A 259 -17.58 6.40 -17.02
CA HIS A 259 -16.59 6.11 -18.05
C HIS A 259 -15.60 5.02 -17.63
N TYR A 260 -15.10 5.09 -16.41
CA TYR A 260 -14.22 4.07 -15.84
C TYR A 260 -14.91 2.69 -15.82
N ARG A 261 -16.16 2.61 -15.38
CA ARG A 261 -16.93 1.35 -15.35
C ARG A 261 -17.06 0.73 -16.74
N ASP A 262 -17.38 1.54 -17.75
CA ASP A 262 -17.49 1.06 -19.12
C ASP A 262 -16.15 0.56 -19.67
N ARG A 263 -15.07 1.30 -19.41
CA ARG A 263 -13.71 0.92 -19.84
C ARG A 263 -13.25 -0.36 -19.13
N TYR A 264 -13.57 -0.50 -17.86
CA TYR A 264 -13.29 -1.72 -17.10
C TYR A 264 -14.05 -2.92 -17.69
N ALA A 265 -15.34 -2.75 -18.01
CA ALA A 265 -16.14 -3.80 -18.65
C ALA A 265 -15.59 -4.22 -20.02
N GLU A 266 -15.14 -3.27 -20.83
CA GLU A 266 -14.50 -3.56 -22.11
C GLU A 266 -13.20 -4.36 -21.93
N GLN A 267 -12.36 -3.99 -20.96
CA GLN A 267 -11.12 -4.70 -20.66
C GLN A 267 -11.39 -6.12 -20.16
N SER A 268 -12.37 -6.29 -19.28
CA SER A 268 -12.77 -7.61 -18.74
C SER A 268 -13.34 -8.52 -19.83
N ARG A 269 -14.14 -7.99 -20.76
CA ARG A 269 -14.64 -8.77 -21.91
C ARG A 269 -13.51 -9.18 -22.86
N ALA A 270 -12.56 -8.29 -23.12
CA ALA A 270 -11.40 -8.60 -23.96
C ALA A 270 -10.50 -9.66 -23.29
N ALA A 271 -10.35 -9.62 -21.97
CA ALA A 271 -9.63 -10.63 -21.20
C ALA A 271 -10.37 -11.98 -21.15
N ALA A 272 -11.71 -11.97 -21.13
CA ALA A 272 -12.53 -13.20 -21.15
C ALA A 272 -12.46 -13.95 -22.48
N GLN A 273 -12.08 -13.28 -23.56
CA GLN A 273 -11.78 -13.94 -24.86
C GLN A 273 -10.43 -14.67 -24.86
N ILE A 274 -9.59 -14.41 -23.85
CA ILE A 274 -8.38 -15.15 -23.54
C ILE A 274 -8.70 -16.07 -22.34
N PRO A 275 -8.40 -17.38 -22.31
CA PRO A 275 -8.84 -18.33 -21.28
C PRO A 275 -8.49 -18.02 -19.83
N GLN A 276 -7.83 -16.89 -19.53
CA GLN A 276 -7.41 -16.46 -18.19
C GLN A 276 -8.23 -15.30 -17.59
N GLY A 277 -9.30 -14.84 -18.23
CA GLY A 277 -10.02 -13.60 -17.82
C GLY A 277 -11.44 -13.79 -17.28
N SER A 278 -11.83 -14.99 -16.82
CA SER A 278 -13.12 -15.23 -16.19
C SER A 278 -13.17 -14.65 -14.77
N LEU A 279 -14.37 -14.20 -14.35
CA LEU A 279 -14.66 -13.92 -12.95
C LEU A 279 -14.23 -15.11 -12.11
N THR A 280 -13.51 -14.89 -11.03
CA THR A 280 -12.93 -15.95 -10.22
C THR A 280 -13.44 -15.92 -8.78
N ALA A 281 -13.73 -17.10 -8.24
CA ALA A 281 -13.95 -17.26 -6.81
C ALA A 281 -12.60 -17.22 -6.06
N ASN A 282 -11.54 -17.78 -6.69
CA ASN A 282 -10.21 -17.89 -6.11
C ASN A 282 -9.33 -16.76 -6.64
N LEU A 283 -9.26 -15.67 -5.90
CA LEU A 283 -8.40 -14.52 -6.17
C LEU A 283 -7.32 -14.43 -5.11
N ASP A 284 -6.10 -14.18 -5.56
CA ASP A 284 -4.95 -13.87 -4.72
C ASP A 284 -4.39 -12.51 -5.17
N PHE A 285 -4.68 -11.48 -4.40
CA PHE A 285 -4.28 -10.12 -4.69
C PHE A 285 -3.18 -9.68 -3.72
N ASP A 286 -1.99 -9.51 -4.23
CA ASP A 286 -0.91 -8.82 -3.55
C ASP A 286 -0.82 -7.35 -4.05
N PHE A 287 -0.21 -6.49 -3.26
CA PHE A 287 -0.08 -5.09 -3.62
C PHE A 287 1.07 -4.78 -4.60
N ASN A 288 1.70 -5.81 -5.20
CA ASN A 288 2.55 -5.69 -6.38
C ASN A 288 1.75 -5.51 -7.67
N GLN A 289 0.49 -5.93 -7.66
CA GLN A 289 -0.39 -5.86 -8.82
C GLN A 289 -0.85 -4.42 -9.09
N ALA A 290 -1.37 -4.21 -10.30
CA ALA A 290 -2.05 -2.98 -10.66
C ALA A 290 -3.28 -2.78 -9.76
N LEU A 291 -3.42 -1.56 -9.23
CA LEU A 291 -4.50 -1.21 -8.33
C LEU A 291 -5.68 -0.62 -9.12
N SER A 292 -6.82 -1.31 -9.09
CA SER A 292 -8.12 -0.78 -9.50
C SER A 292 -8.86 -0.33 -8.26
N GLY A 293 -8.99 0.99 -8.06
CA GLY A 293 -9.56 1.57 -6.85
C GLY A 293 -8.82 2.85 -6.42
N SER A 294 -9.15 3.36 -5.26
CA SER A 294 -8.64 4.64 -4.74
C SER A 294 -8.41 4.59 -3.22
N GLY A 295 -7.79 5.65 -2.67
CA GLY A 295 -7.56 5.75 -1.22
C GLY A 295 -6.36 4.96 -0.71
N TRP A 296 -5.35 4.73 -1.54
CA TRP A 296 -4.14 3.99 -1.21
C TRP A 296 -2.89 4.82 -1.47
N HIS A 297 -1.96 4.79 -0.53
CA HIS A 297 -0.62 5.34 -0.72
C HIS A 297 0.23 4.48 -1.67
N LEU A 298 1.45 4.93 -1.92
CA LEU A 298 2.46 4.17 -2.64
C LEU A 298 2.63 2.78 -2.04
N ARG A 299 3.06 1.84 -2.86
CA ARG A 299 3.54 0.55 -2.36
C ARG A 299 4.87 0.73 -1.62
N GLU A 300 5.00 0.03 -0.54
CA GLU A 300 6.16 -0.02 0.33
C GLU A 300 6.54 -1.48 0.61
N GLY A 301 7.78 -1.67 1.07
CA GLY A 301 8.30 -3.02 1.35
C GLY A 301 8.60 -3.81 0.08
N SER A 302 9.36 -4.87 0.24
CA SER A 302 9.68 -5.82 -0.83
C SER A 302 9.10 -7.20 -0.57
N GLU A 303 9.08 -7.63 0.69
CA GLU A 303 8.53 -8.92 1.13
C GLU A 303 7.96 -8.81 2.55
N PRO A 304 6.64 -8.69 2.68
CA PRO A 304 5.68 -8.46 1.63
C PRO A 304 5.66 -6.99 1.19
N THR A 305 5.23 -6.79 -0.04
CA THR A 305 4.78 -5.49 -0.49
C THR A 305 3.46 -5.15 0.20
N PHE A 306 3.32 -3.91 0.63
CA PHE A 306 2.11 -3.41 1.28
C PHE A 306 1.76 -2.00 0.84
N ARG A 307 0.53 -1.58 1.13
CA ARG A 307 0.08 -0.20 0.98
C ARG A 307 -0.66 0.28 2.20
N TRP A 308 -0.40 1.52 2.58
CA TRP A 308 -1.21 2.24 3.56
C TRP A 308 -2.51 2.73 2.92
N THR A 309 -3.60 2.64 3.67
CA THR A 309 -4.84 3.38 3.37
C THR A 309 -4.62 4.87 3.64
N GLY A 310 -5.26 5.71 2.84
CA GLY A 310 -5.17 7.17 2.97
C GLY A 310 -5.01 7.89 1.63
N PRO A 311 -4.98 9.24 1.63
CA PRO A 311 -5.04 10.16 2.80
C PRO A 311 -6.43 10.28 3.42
N GLY A 312 -7.50 9.93 2.72
CA GLY A 312 -8.87 9.92 3.24
C GLY A 312 -9.14 8.69 4.11
N THR A 313 -10.35 8.63 4.67
CA THR A 313 -10.79 7.54 5.54
C THR A 313 -11.33 6.33 4.79
N THR A 314 -11.50 6.44 3.48
CA THR A 314 -12.08 5.40 2.62
C THR A 314 -11.07 4.94 1.59
N SER A 315 -10.91 3.62 1.47
CA SER A 315 -10.07 2.98 0.45
C SER A 315 -10.88 1.93 -0.31
N THR A 316 -10.80 1.93 -1.64
CA THR A 316 -11.56 1.02 -2.48
C THR A 316 -10.66 0.11 -3.30
N LEU A 317 -11.16 -1.09 -3.60
CA LEU A 317 -10.52 -2.03 -4.49
C LEU A 317 -11.59 -2.71 -5.36
N ASP A 318 -11.43 -2.63 -6.68
CA ASP A 318 -12.35 -3.19 -7.65
C ASP A 318 -11.77 -4.50 -8.19
N LEU A 319 -12.47 -5.61 -7.97
CA LEU A 319 -11.98 -6.96 -8.23
C LEU A 319 -12.93 -7.74 -9.14
N PRO A 320 -12.42 -8.62 -10.04
CA PRO A 320 -13.22 -9.46 -10.93
C PRO A 320 -13.71 -10.73 -10.21
N LEU A 321 -14.56 -10.59 -9.19
CA LEU A 321 -15.03 -11.72 -8.39
C LEU A 321 -16.21 -12.43 -9.03
N ALA A 322 -16.27 -13.76 -8.86
CA ALA A 322 -17.42 -14.59 -9.21
C ALA A 322 -18.66 -14.16 -8.43
N ILE A 323 -19.83 -14.18 -9.08
CA ILE A 323 -21.09 -13.66 -8.54
C ILE A 323 -22.16 -14.76 -8.35
N ASP A 324 -21.83 -16.00 -8.60
CA ASP A 324 -22.74 -17.15 -8.62
C ASP A 324 -22.86 -17.87 -7.27
N GLN A 325 -21.98 -17.56 -6.32
CA GLN A 325 -21.91 -18.22 -5.02
C GLN A 325 -21.42 -17.26 -3.91
N ASP A 326 -21.57 -17.68 -2.65
CA ASP A 326 -20.97 -17.00 -1.52
C ASP A 326 -19.46 -17.20 -1.52
N LEU A 327 -18.70 -16.13 -1.21
CA LEU A 327 -17.24 -16.16 -1.15
C LEU A 327 -16.74 -15.88 0.26
N THR A 328 -15.64 -16.51 0.62
CA THR A 328 -14.86 -16.11 1.78
C THR A 328 -13.79 -15.11 1.34
N LEU A 329 -13.74 -13.98 2.01
CA LEU A 329 -12.70 -12.96 1.88
C LEU A 329 -11.77 -13.06 3.09
N GLU A 330 -10.46 -13.15 2.85
CA GLU A 330 -9.42 -12.94 3.86
C GLU A 330 -8.49 -11.80 3.44
N PHE A 331 -8.08 -10.98 4.40
CA PHE A 331 -7.06 -9.96 4.14
C PHE A 331 -6.18 -9.71 5.37
N CYS A 332 -4.94 -9.34 5.09
CA CYS A 332 -3.91 -9.14 6.09
C CYS A 332 -3.59 -7.66 6.24
N VAL A 333 -3.73 -7.14 7.46
CA VAL A 333 -3.24 -5.84 7.90
C VAL A 333 -1.98 -6.05 8.70
N ILE A 334 -0.84 -5.64 8.14
CA ILE A 334 0.48 -5.85 8.75
C ILE A 334 0.87 -4.77 9.74
N ASN A 335 0.23 -3.60 9.65
CA ASN A 335 0.45 -2.51 10.58
C ASN A 335 -0.78 -1.59 10.64
N ALA A 336 -0.96 -0.94 11.77
CA ALA A 336 -1.94 0.12 11.97
C ALA A 336 -1.24 1.30 12.62
N ILE A 337 -1.44 2.51 12.11
CA ILE A 337 -0.78 3.70 12.66
C ILE A 337 -1.24 3.99 14.10
N ALA A 338 -2.45 3.58 14.45
CA ALA A 338 -2.98 3.64 15.82
C ALA A 338 -4.02 2.53 16.05
N PRO A 339 -4.12 1.98 17.29
CA PRO A 339 -5.03 0.86 17.59
C PRO A 339 -6.51 1.17 17.38
N ASP A 340 -6.95 2.40 17.62
CA ASP A 340 -8.34 2.83 17.43
C ASP A 340 -8.74 2.81 15.94
N ILE A 341 -7.81 3.10 15.04
CA ILE A 341 -8.01 3.03 13.60
C ILE A 341 -8.25 1.58 13.16
N LEU A 342 -7.44 0.64 13.66
CA LEU A 342 -7.64 -0.79 13.38
C LEU A 342 -9.01 -1.28 13.88
N GLN A 343 -9.42 -0.85 15.07
CA GLN A 343 -10.69 -1.24 15.68
C GLN A 343 -11.91 -0.65 14.96
N SER A 344 -11.72 0.48 14.28
CA SER A 344 -12.78 1.16 13.55
C SER A 344 -13.03 0.61 12.14
N LEU A 345 -12.17 -0.30 11.66
CA LEU A 345 -12.25 -0.82 10.29
C LEU A 345 -13.60 -1.45 10.01
N THR A 346 -14.24 -0.99 8.97
CA THR A 346 -15.46 -1.58 8.40
C THR A 346 -15.24 -1.96 6.94
N LEU A 347 -16.01 -2.92 6.46
CA LEU A 347 -16.01 -3.41 5.08
C LEU A 347 -17.40 -3.26 4.49
N GLN A 348 -17.46 -2.73 3.27
CA GLN A 348 -18.64 -2.83 2.41
C GLN A 348 -18.24 -3.53 1.11
N VAL A 349 -19.20 -4.25 0.52
CA VAL A 349 -19.08 -4.88 -0.80
C VAL A 349 -20.24 -4.39 -1.65
N ASN A 350 -19.93 -3.67 -2.74
CA ASN A 350 -20.92 -2.99 -3.57
C ASN A 350 -21.92 -2.18 -2.70
N ASP A 351 -21.38 -1.34 -1.81
CA ASP A 351 -22.09 -0.47 -0.86
C ASP A 351 -22.93 -1.20 0.21
N ARG A 352 -22.83 -2.52 0.29
CA ARG A 352 -23.49 -3.33 1.34
C ARG A 352 -22.53 -3.66 2.46
N PRO A 353 -22.85 -3.33 3.73
CA PRO A 353 -21.98 -3.61 4.86
C PRO A 353 -21.84 -5.13 5.07
N ILE A 354 -20.60 -5.57 5.26
CA ILE A 354 -20.24 -6.96 5.49
C ILE A 354 -19.57 -7.09 6.86
N PRO A 355 -20.06 -7.97 7.74
CA PRO A 355 -19.44 -8.21 9.04
C PRO A 355 -18.00 -8.73 8.89
N LEU A 356 -17.08 -8.14 9.65
CA LEU A 356 -15.69 -8.57 9.73
C LEU A 356 -15.46 -9.44 10.96
N GLY A 357 -14.88 -10.62 10.76
CA GLY A 357 -14.28 -11.44 11.80
C GLY A 357 -12.76 -11.25 11.83
N VAL A 358 -12.17 -11.36 13.01
CA VAL A 358 -10.71 -11.39 13.16
C VAL A 358 -10.28 -12.83 13.40
N LEU A 359 -9.50 -13.40 12.49
CA LEU A 359 -8.95 -14.75 12.63
C LEU A 359 -7.71 -14.75 13.53
N TYR A 360 -6.89 -13.72 13.40
CA TYR A 360 -5.64 -13.59 14.12
C TYR A 360 -5.29 -12.11 14.33
N ASN A 361 -4.75 -11.77 15.48
CA ASN A 361 -4.31 -10.40 15.81
C ASN A 361 -3.12 -10.45 16.75
N HIS A 362 -1.92 -10.55 16.18
CA HIS A 362 -0.69 -10.38 16.93
C HIS A 362 0.46 -10.00 15.99
N GLY A 363 0.90 -8.76 16.06
CA GLY A 363 1.88 -8.19 15.12
C GLY A 363 1.33 -7.94 13.72
N VAL A 364 0.52 -8.87 13.20
CA VAL A 364 -0.34 -8.70 12.02
C VAL A 364 -1.77 -9.02 12.39
N THR A 365 -2.73 -8.43 11.69
CA THR A 365 -4.15 -8.76 11.87
C THR A 365 -4.69 -9.42 10.59
N LEU A 366 -5.15 -10.65 10.72
CA LEU A 366 -5.84 -11.37 9.66
C LEU A 366 -7.34 -11.27 9.88
N PHE A 367 -8.01 -10.62 8.94
CA PHE A 367 -9.46 -10.49 8.91
C PHE A 367 -10.07 -11.53 7.98
N GLN A 368 -11.32 -11.95 8.30
CA GLN A 368 -12.13 -12.79 7.44
C GLN A 368 -13.56 -12.25 7.39
N ALA A 369 -14.19 -12.38 6.22
CA ALA A 369 -15.58 -12.07 6.00
C ALA A 369 -16.21 -13.11 5.07
N ILE A 370 -17.49 -13.38 5.24
CA ILE A 370 -18.29 -14.10 4.25
C ILE A 370 -19.03 -13.05 3.43
N ILE A 371 -18.78 -13.04 2.14
CA ILE A 371 -19.48 -12.18 1.19
C ILE A 371 -20.63 -12.99 0.61
N PRO A 372 -21.88 -12.69 0.97
CA PRO A 372 -23.01 -13.41 0.41
C PRO A 372 -23.14 -13.08 -1.09
N ARG A 373 -23.57 -14.07 -1.88
CA ARG A 373 -23.83 -13.89 -3.31
C ARG A 373 -24.66 -12.65 -3.62
N THR A 374 -25.63 -12.33 -2.78
CA THR A 374 -26.47 -11.14 -2.94
C THR A 374 -25.72 -9.83 -2.89
N ALA A 375 -24.58 -9.76 -2.19
CA ALA A 375 -23.72 -8.58 -2.14
C ALA A 375 -22.76 -8.50 -3.35
N LEU A 376 -22.47 -9.62 -4.01
CA LEU A 376 -21.62 -9.69 -5.20
C LEU A 376 -22.37 -9.22 -6.46
N ILE A 377 -23.69 -9.39 -6.51
CA ILE A 377 -24.51 -8.97 -7.65
C ILE A 377 -24.57 -7.43 -7.69
N SER A 378 -24.05 -6.86 -8.76
CA SER A 378 -23.97 -5.42 -9.01
C SER A 378 -24.17 -5.13 -10.49
N GLU A 379 -24.60 -3.92 -10.83
CA GLU A 379 -24.63 -3.43 -12.22
C GLU A 379 -23.22 -3.12 -12.73
N ALA A 380 -22.24 -2.95 -11.84
CA ALA A 380 -20.85 -2.73 -12.20
C ALA A 380 -20.21 -4.03 -12.71
N PRO A 381 -19.24 -3.93 -13.65
CA PRO A 381 -18.52 -5.08 -14.21
C PRO A 381 -17.46 -5.65 -13.25
N PHE A 382 -17.44 -5.20 -12.02
CA PHE A 382 -16.52 -5.59 -10.95
C PHE A 382 -17.25 -5.62 -9.61
N THR A 383 -16.65 -6.26 -8.64
CA THR A 383 -17.05 -6.16 -7.23
C THR A 383 -16.17 -5.14 -6.54
N ARG A 384 -16.77 -4.09 -5.97
CA ARG A 384 -16.06 -3.07 -5.19
C ARG A 384 -16.00 -3.45 -3.73
N LEU A 385 -14.80 -3.62 -3.20
CA LEU A 385 -14.52 -3.67 -1.77
C LEU A 385 -14.24 -2.24 -1.29
N THR A 386 -14.95 -1.81 -0.24
CA THR A 386 -14.75 -0.50 0.39
C THR A 386 -14.35 -0.70 1.84
N PHE A 387 -13.11 -0.32 2.16
CA PHE A 387 -12.56 -0.32 3.51
C PHE A 387 -12.66 1.09 4.08
N GLN A 388 -13.26 1.22 5.25
CA GLN A 388 -13.45 2.53 5.89
C GLN A 388 -12.92 2.50 7.32
N VAL A 389 -12.21 3.55 7.70
CA VAL A 389 -11.69 3.78 9.05
C VAL A 389 -12.22 5.09 9.61
N ASN A 390 -12.16 5.29 10.94
CA ASN A 390 -12.65 6.49 11.59
C ASN A 390 -11.83 7.76 11.27
N ARG A 391 -10.52 7.59 11.04
CA ARG A 391 -9.57 8.68 10.76
C ARG A 391 -8.29 8.16 10.13
N THR A 392 -7.52 9.07 9.57
CA THR A 392 -6.10 8.89 9.22
C THR A 392 -5.26 9.90 10.00
N ILE A 393 -3.99 9.60 10.24
CA ILE A 393 -3.07 10.48 10.97
C ILE A 393 -1.66 10.31 10.42
N SER A 394 -0.85 11.37 10.42
CA SER A 394 0.54 11.24 9.96
C SER A 394 1.44 10.66 11.07
N PRO A 395 2.48 9.88 10.72
CA PRO A 395 3.51 9.48 11.67
C PRO A 395 4.12 10.67 12.42
N GLN A 396 4.31 11.81 11.75
CA GLN A 396 4.83 13.03 12.38
C GLN A 396 3.91 13.60 13.47
N ASP A 397 2.58 13.51 13.30
CA ASP A 397 1.63 13.98 14.31
C ASP A 397 1.65 13.11 15.57
N LEU A 398 2.05 11.85 15.46
CA LEU A 398 2.26 10.95 16.60
C LEU A 398 3.65 11.08 17.22
N ASN A 399 4.66 11.29 16.38
CA ASN A 399 6.04 11.49 16.78
C ASN A 399 6.65 12.65 16.00
N PRO A 400 6.85 13.84 16.60
CA PRO A 400 7.39 15.02 15.91
C PRO A 400 8.76 14.83 15.26
N HIS A 401 9.51 13.79 15.62
CA HIS A 401 10.80 13.45 15.03
C HIS A 401 10.66 12.57 13.77
N ASP A 402 9.48 12.04 13.49
CA ASP A 402 9.22 11.27 12.27
C ASP A 402 9.08 12.25 11.08
N PRO A 403 9.81 12.04 9.98
CA PRO A 403 9.72 12.90 8.82
C PRO A 403 8.46 12.66 7.98
N ASP A 404 7.74 11.54 8.19
CA ASP A 404 6.58 11.18 7.37
C ASP A 404 5.33 11.97 7.78
N ARG A 405 4.84 12.77 6.83
CA ARG A 405 3.68 13.66 6.97
C ARG A 405 2.42 13.12 6.29
N ARG A 406 2.51 11.94 5.69
CA ARG A 406 1.36 11.38 4.99
C ARG A 406 0.29 10.94 5.99
N PRO A 407 -0.97 11.40 5.88
CA PRO A 407 -2.05 10.82 6.67
C PRO A 407 -2.27 9.37 6.24
N VAL A 408 -2.02 8.43 7.13
CA VAL A 408 -2.13 6.98 6.89
C VAL A 408 -3.08 6.33 7.90
N GLY A 409 -3.63 5.19 7.56
CA GLY A 409 -4.53 4.42 8.43
C GLY A 409 -4.00 3.02 8.71
N LEU A 410 -4.22 2.10 7.79
CA LEU A 410 -3.88 0.69 7.90
C LEU A 410 -3.00 0.25 6.74
N ALA A 411 -2.01 -0.60 6.99
CA ALA A 411 -1.13 -1.18 5.98
C ALA A 411 -1.60 -2.59 5.59
N PHE A 412 -2.07 -2.74 4.37
CA PHE A 412 -2.53 -4.01 3.82
C PHE A 412 -1.44 -4.66 2.98
N SER A 413 -1.25 -5.99 3.13
CA SER A 413 -0.25 -6.74 2.37
C SER A 413 -0.84 -7.78 1.42
N ALA A 414 -1.99 -8.35 1.71
CA ALA A 414 -2.64 -9.36 0.88
C ALA A 414 -4.15 -9.34 1.05
N ILE A 415 -4.86 -9.67 -0.02
CA ILE A 415 -6.31 -9.89 -0.04
C ILE A 415 -6.55 -11.17 -0.85
N GLN A 416 -7.36 -12.08 -0.31
CA GLN A 416 -7.68 -13.36 -0.95
C GLN A 416 -9.18 -13.57 -0.93
N THR A 417 -9.71 -14.17 -1.99
CA THR A 417 -11.06 -14.74 -1.99
C THR A 417 -11.02 -16.20 -2.39
N PHE A 418 -11.94 -16.99 -1.87
CA PHE A 418 -12.08 -18.42 -2.17
C PHE A 418 -13.48 -18.89 -1.83
N ASN A 419 -13.82 -20.10 -2.27
CA ASN A 419 -15.14 -20.68 -2.02
C ASN A 419 -15.39 -20.86 -0.52
N THR A 420 -16.59 -20.56 -0.09
CA THR A 420 -16.97 -20.74 1.32
C THR A 420 -16.83 -22.21 1.72
N GLY A 421 -16.05 -22.46 2.78
CA GLY A 421 -15.71 -23.82 3.25
C GLY A 421 -14.29 -24.27 2.93
N GLU A 422 -13.59 -23.59 2.04
CA GLU A 422 -12.15 -23.75 1.82
C GLU A 422 -11.33 -23.00 2.88
N THR A 423 -10.05 -23.26 2.94
CA THR A 423 -9.11 -22.57 3.83
C THR A 423 -8.25 -21.62 3.03
N GLY A 424 -8.15 -20.36 3.48
CA GLY A 424 -7.30 -19.36 2.86
C GLY A 424 -5.81 -19.72 2.95
N LYS A 425 -5.05 -19.41 1.90
CA LYS A 425 -3.61 -19.68 1.83
C LYS A 425 -2.83 -18.96 2.93
N THR A 426 -3.23 -17.72 3.29
CA THR A 426 -2.56 -16.94 4.32
C THR A 426 -2.72 -17.58 5.70
N ALA A 427 -3.94 -18.07 6.03
CA ALA A 427 -4.16 -18.78 7.29
C ALA A 427 -3.45 -20.13 7.29
N ALA A 428 -3.42 -20.86 6.18
CA ALA A 428 -2.70 -22.13 6.04
C ALA A 428 -1.17 -21.93 6.16
N ALA A 429 -0.63 -20.89 5.53
CA ALA A 429 0.81 -20.60 5.53
C ALA A 429 1.38 -20.35 6.94
N LEU A 430 0.58 -19.86 7.90
CA LEU A 430 1.03 -19.74 9.28
C LEU A 430 1.46 -21.09 9.87
N PHE A 431 0.84 -22.20 9.46
CA PHE A 431 1.18 -23.55 9.93
C PHE A 431 2.37 -24.19 9.18
N GLU A 432 3.00 -23.49 8.26
CA GLU A 432 4.30 -23.86 7.68
C GLU A 432 5.45 -23.45 8.60
N PHE A 433 5.22 -22.50 9.52
CA PHE A 433 6.22 -22.10 10.52
C PHE A 433 6.29 -23.11 11.66
N THR A 434 7.51 -23.50 11.99
CA THR A 434 7.82 -24.54 12.97
C THR A 434 7.05 -24.40 14.30
N PRO A 435 7.00 -23.23 14.97
CA PRO A 435 6.30 -23.12 16.25
C PRO A 435 4.78 -23.35 16.16
N TRP A 436 4.17 -22.95 15.04
CA TRP A 436 2.75 -23.17 14.79
C TRP A 436 2.45 -24.64 14.52
N GLN A 437 3.27 -25.26 13.68
CA GLN A 437 3.16 -26.66 13.32
C GLN A 437 3.37 -27.56 14.53
N GLU A 438 4.42 -27.32 15.33
CA GLU A 438 4.70 -28.06 16.55
C GLU A 438 3.57 -27.97 17.56
N THR A 439 3.04 -26.74 17.78
CA THR A 439 1.93 -26.51 18.69
C THR A 439 0.68 -27.28 18.24
N ALA A 440 0.34 -27.20 16.96
CA ALA A 440 -0.79 -27.94 16.40
C ALA A 440 -0.59 -29.45 16.50
N ASN A 441 0.60 -29.96 16.16
CA ASN A 441 0.91 -31.37 16.24
C ASN A 441 0.86 -31.90 17.69
N PHE A 442 1.40 -31.14 18.65
CA PHE A 442 1.33 -31.50 20.07
C PHE A 442 -0.14 -31.65 20.52
N VAL A 443 -1.00 -30.69 20.22
CA VAL A 443 -2.42 -30.76 20.58
C VAL A 443 -3.10 -31.91 19.85
N GLN A 444 -2.84 -32.11 18.56
CA GLN A 444 -3.43 -33.17 17.74
C GLN A 444 -3.15 -34.58 18.30
N GLN A 445 -1.96 -34.82 18.82
CA GLN A 445 -1.57 -36.12 19.41
C GLN A 445 -2.37 -36.48 20.66
N HIS A 446 -2.90 -35.48 21.38
CA HIS A 446 -3.61 -35.67 22.65
C HIS A 446 -5.11 -35.32 22.55
N LEU A 447 -5.58 -34.94 21.38
CA LEU A 447 -6.94 -34.45 21.16
C LEU A 447 -7.94 -35.64 21.08
N GLN A 448 -9.02 -35.52 21.82
CA GLN A 448 -10.18 -36.44 21.70
C GLN A 448 -11.32 -35.73 20.95
N PRO A 449 -12.22 -36.47 20.25
CA PRO A 449 -13.28 -35.87 19.43
C PRO A 449 -14.22 -34.90 20.19
N HIS A 450 -14.45 -35.13 21.48
CA HIS A 450 -15.30 -34.28 22.32
C HIS A 450 -14.58 -33.12 23.00
N HIS A 451 -13.24 -32.99 22.81
CA HIS A 451 -12.49 -31.92 23.42
C HIS A 451 -12.81 -30.59 22.76
N GLN A 452 -12.86 -29.55 23.60
CA GLN A 452 -12.96 -28.15 23.17
C GLN A 452 -11.64 -27.43 23.42
N ILE A 453 -11.22 -26.61 22.47
CA ILE A 453 -9.96 -25.89 22.50
C ILE A 453 -10.24 -24.39 22.56
N LEU A 454 -9.68 -23.70 23.54
CA LEU A 454 -9.56 -22.25 23.55
C LEU A 454 -8.26 -21.87 22.84
N ALA A 455 -8.32 -21.25 21.67
CA ALA A 455 -7.15 -20.92 20.86
C ALA A 455 -7.39 -19.67 20.02
N PRO A 456 -6.31 -19.04 19.52
CA PRO A 456 -6.47 -18.09 18.43
C PRO A 456 -7.31 -18.69 17.30
N THR A 457 -8.27 -17.92 16.77
CA THR A 457 -9.29 -18.41 15.82
C THR A 457 -8.68 -19.09 14.59
N VAL A 458 -7.49 -18.65 14.16
CA VAL A 458 -6.77 -19.25 13.04
C VAL A 458 -6.44 -20.73 13.23
N PHE A 459 -6.36 -21.24 14.48
CA PHE A 459 -6.20 -22.68 14.73
C PHE A 459 -7.41 -23.53 14.28
N ARG A 460 -8.56 -22.91 13.92
CA ARG A 460 -9.68 -23.60 13.26
C ARG A 460 -9.29 -24.28 11.94
N VAL A 461 -8.24 -23.78 11.28
CA VAL A 461 -7.64 -24.42 10.10
C VAL A 461 -7.22 -25.87 10.43
N ARG A 462 -6.74 -26.12 11.65
CA ARG A 462 -6.29 -27.44 12.10
C ARG A 462 -7.35 -28.18 12.94
N PHE A 463 -8.21 -27.44 13.64
CA PHE A 463 -9.19 -27.98 14.59
C PHE A 463 -10.60 -27.37 14.35
N PRO A 464 -11.19 -27.60 13.16
CA PRO A 464 -12.41 -26.90 12.75
C PRO A 464 -13.64 -27.23 13.63
N GLN A 465 -13.68 -28.44 14.20
CA GLN A 465 -14.81 -28.91 15.03
C GLN A 465 -14.62 -28.61 16.52
N GLN A 466 -13.36 -28.48 16.98
CA GLN A 466 -13.01 -28.37 18.40
C GLN A 466 -12.90 -26.92 18.86
N ILE A 467 -12.70 -25.96 17.95
CA ILE A 467 -12.65 -24.54 18.29
C ILE A 467 -14.02 -23.92 17.99
N PRO A 468 -14.76 -23.46 19.01
CA PRO A 468 -16.05 -22.78 18.82
C PRO A 468 -15.92 -21.57 17.89
N ALA A 469 -17.00 -21.24 17.17
CA ALA A 469 -17.04 -20.21 16.14
C ALA A 469 -16.59 -18.80 16.59
N TYR A 470 -16.44 -18.55 17.88
CA TYR A 470 -16.18 -17.24 18.46
C TYR A 470 -15.17 -17.24 19.60
N THR A 471 -14.05 -17.93 19.47
CA THR A 471 -12.89 -17.59 20.29
C THR A 471 -12.21 -16.37 19.65
N SER A 472 -12.74 -15.18 19.97
CA SER A 472 -12.20 -13.90 19.55
C SER A 472 -10.74 -13.77 19.98
N PRO A 473 -9.88 -13.07 19.20
CA PRO A 473 -8.55 -12.68 19.66
C PRO A 473 -8.66 -11.92 20.97
N LEU A 474 -7.68 -12.10 21.76
CA LEU A 474 -7.57 -11.77 23.19
C LEU A 474 -7.96 -10.35 23.66
N PRO A 475 -7.92 -9.23 22.89
CA PRO A 475 -8.47 -7.96 23.39
C PRO A 475 -9.95 -8.02 23.75
N ALA A 476 -10.73 -8.85 23.08
CA ALA A 476 -12.14 -9.07 23.43
C ALA A 476 -12.33 -9.92 24.69
N LEU A 477 -11.30 -10.65 25.13
CA LEU A 477 -11.36 -11.45 26.36
C LEU A 477 -11.34 -10.60 27.64
N ARG A 478 -10.98 -9.31 27.59
CA ARG A 478 -11.15 -8.41 28.75
C ARG A 478 -12.61 -8.33 29.22
N ASN A 479 -13.56 -8.44 28.32
CA ASN A 479 -15.01 -8.42 28.59
C ASN A 479 -15.70 -9.75 28.31
N TYR A 480 -14.98 -10.74 27.76
CA TYR A 480 -15.51 -12.05 27.47
C TYR A 480 -15.44 -12.90 28.73
N ASN A 481 -16.60 -13.25 29.26
CA ASN A 481 -16.75 -14.19 30.39
C ASN A 481 -17.29 -15.52 29.83
N PRO A 482 -16.48 -16.28 29.06
CA PRO A 482 -16.93 -17.53 28.51
C PRO A 482 -17.21 -18.50 29.65
N ASN A 483 -18.22 -19.35 29.47
CA ASN A 483 -18.34 -20.52 30.31
C ASN A 483 -17.19 -21.48 29.97
N LEU A 484 -16.03 -21.23 30.59
CA LEU A 484 -14.79 -21.96 30.33
C LEU A 484 -14.87 -23.44 30.78
N ARG A 485 -15.92 -23.85 31.49
CA ARG A 485 -16.07 -25.22 32.04
C ARG A 485 -16.05 -26.32 30.97
N GLY A 486 -16.31 -25.98 29.69
CA GLY A 486 -16.29 -26.90 28.55
C GLY A 486 -14.93 -27.11 27.90
N PHE A 487 -13.94 -26.25 28.16
CA PHE A 487 -12.66 -26.35 27.48
C PHE A 487 -11.74 -27.38 28.13
N HIS A 488 -11.06 -28.15 27.28
CA HIS A 488 -10.09 -29.18 27.68
C HIS A 488 -8.66 -28.74 27.40
N TRP A 489 -8.50 -27.84 26.44
CA TRP A 489 -7.22 -27.28 25.98
C TRP A 489 -7.28 -25.77 25.87
N ALA A 490 -6.15 -25.11 26.09
CA ALA A 490 -5.96 -23.70 25.76
C ALA A 490 -4.60 -23.49 25.12
N ILE A 491 -4.57 -22.84 23.97
CA ILE A 491 -3.37 -22.43 23.24
C ILE A 491 -3.25 -20.91 23.41
N LEU A 492 -2.22 -20.44 24.10
CA LEU A 492 -1.99 -19.03 24.33
C LEU A 492 -0.71 -18.57 23.65
N HIS A 493 -0.79 -17.47 22.95
CA HIS A 493 0.40 -16.81 22.37
C HIS A 493 1.17 -16.07 23.46
N LYS A 494 2.48 -16.31 23.59
CA LYS A 494 3.32 -15.73 24.65
C LYS A 494 3.34 -14.22 24.68
N GLY A 495 3.36 -13.57 23.53
CA GLY A 495 3.31 -12.11 23.41
C GLY A 495 2.05 -11.46 24.00
N MET A 496 0.99 -12.25 24.25
CA MET A 496 -0.30 -11.77 24.77
C MET A 496 -0.50 -12.11 26.25
N MET A 497 0.45 -12.77 26.88
CA MET A 497 0.29 -13.26 28.27
C MET A 497 0.35 -12.13 29.31
N SER A 498 1.08 -11.04 29.05
CA SER A 498 1.13 -9.87 29.94
C SER A 498 -0.21 -9.16 30.09
N GLU A 499 -1.05 -9.20 29.04
CA GLU A 499 -2.37 -8.59 29.01
C GLU A 499 -3.46 -9.50 29.62
N ASN A 500 -3.15 -10.77 29.84
CA ASN A 500 -4.09 -11.83 30.19
C ASN A 500 -3.86 -12.50 31.55
N GLY A 501 -3.28 -11.78 32.51
CA GLY A 501 -3.08 -12.33 33.86
C GLY A 501 -4.38 -12.90 34.50
N ALA A 502 -5.53 -12.28 34.21
CA ALA A 502 -6.84 -12.77 34.64
C ALA A 502 -7.24 -14.09 33.97
N LEU A 503 -6.89 -14.31 32.70
CA LEU A 503 -7.16 -15.55 31.97
C LEU A 503 -6.31 -16.70 32.54
N LEU A 504 -5.03 -16.47 32.81
CA LEU A 504 -4.13 -17.46 33.41
C LEU A 504 -4.69 -17.96 34.74
N GLY A 505 -5.18 -17.03 35.60
CA GLY A 505 -5.85 -17.40 36.85
C GLY A 505 -7.10 -18.26 36.64
N LYS A 506 -7.92 -17.96 35.65
CA LYS A 506 -9.09 -18.75 35.30
C LYS A 506 -8.73 -20.15 34.77
N LEU A 507 -7.70 -20.26 33.91
CA LEU A 507 -7.24 -21.56 33.39
C LEU A 507 -6.75 -22.46 34.53
N ALA A 508 -5.96 -21.91 35.49
CA ALA A 508 -5.51 -22.62 36.65
C ALA A 508 -6.69 -23.07 37.54
N TRP A 509 -7.69 -22.21 37.77
CA TRP A 509 -8.91 -22.55 38.51
C TRP A 509 -9.72 -23.67 37.86
N MET A 510 -9.68 -23.79 36.52
CA MET A 510 -10.32 -24.86 35.77
C MET A 510 -9.54 -26.18 35.74
N GLY A 511 -8.36 -26.21 36.39
CA GLY A 511 -7.49 -27.37 36.39
C GLY A 511 -6.70 -27.57 35.10
N LEU A 512 -6.58 -26.52 34.27
CA LEU A 512 -5.72 -26.52 33.11
C LEU A 512 -4.32 -26.12 33.51
N VAL A 513 -3.35 -26.98 33.24
CA VAL A 513 -1.94 -26.75 33.56
C VAL A 513 -1.11 -26.66 32.30
N PRO A 514 0.01 -25.93 32.25
CA PRO A 514 0.86 -25.86 31.08
C PRO A 514 1.50 -27.24 30.82
N LEU A 515 1.30 -27.79 29.65
CA LEU A 515 1.80 -29.10 29.23
C LEU A 515 2.86 -29.00 28.13
N TYR A 516 2.85 -27.95 27.33
CA TYR A 516 3.81 -27.73 26.25
C TYR A 516 4.08 -26.24 26.09
N ALA A 517 5.29 -25.89 25.71
CA ALA A 517 5.64 -24.53 25.32
C ALA A 517 6.77 -24.55 24.29
N ASN A 518 6.67 -23.69 23.29
CA ASN A 518 7.75 -23.33 22.38
C ASN A 518 8.00 -21.81 22.43
N GLU A 519 8.77 -21.27 21.51
CA GLU A 519 9.10 -19.85 21.49
C GLU A 519 7.88 -18.92 21.36
N VAL A 520 6.77 -19.37 20.72
CA VAL A 520 5.59 -18.56 20.42
C VAL A 520 4.42 -18.87 21.34
N PHE A 521 4.16 -20.13 21.65
CA PHE A 521 2.95 -20.58 22.32
C PHE A 521 3.20 -21.28 23.65
N VAL A 522 2.18 -21.23 24.52
CA VAL A 522 2.04 -22.12 25.66
C VAL A 522 0.71 -22.86 25.54
N VAL A 523 0.75 -24.17 25.64
CA VAL A 523 -0.43 -25.04 25.59
C VAL A 523 -0.77 -25.51 26.99
N PHE A 524 -2.01 -25.28 27.40
CA PHE A 524 -2.58 -25.75 28.66
C PHE A 524 -3.57 -26.88 28.39
N GLY A 525 -3.56 -27.89 29.25
CA GLY A 525 -4.49 -29.00 29.16
C GLY A 525 -4.90 -29.54 30.54
N LYS A 526 -5.96 -30.35 30.61
CA LYS A 526 -6.37 -31.03 31.82
C LYS A 526 -5.47 -32.24 32.05
N MET A 527 -4.82 -32.33 33.22
CA MET A 527 -4.10 -33.54 33.60
C MET A 527 -5.08 -34.68 33.89
N GLN A 528 -4.93 -35.78 33.20
CA GLN A 528 -5.55 -37.03 33.59
C GLN A 528 -4.68 -37.69 34.67
N LYS A 529 -5.30 -38.19 35.76
CA LYS A 529 -4.56 -38.91 36.81
C LYS A 529 -3.95 -40.18 36.20
N GLY A 530 -2.62 -40.16 36.00
CA GLY A 530 -1.83 -41.34 35.57
C GLY A 530 -0.97 -41.19 34.32
N GLU A 531 -1.10 -40.10 33.54
CA GLU A 531 -0.53 -40.05 32.17
C GLU A 531 0.80 -39.30 32.00
N ILE A 532 1.38 -38.68 33.04
CA ILE A 532 2.69 -38.02 32.89
C ILE A 532 3.60 -38.50 34.03
N GLN A 533 4.57 -39.35 33.68
CA GLN A 533 5.72 -39.60 34.56
C GLN A 533 6.49 -38.27 34.76
N LYS A 534 6.94 -38.04 36.00
CA LYS A 534 7.72 -36.89 36.44
C LYS A 534 9.06 -36.77 35.67
N GLY A 535 9.06 -36.53 34.41
CA GLY A 535 10.27 -36.45 33.57
C GLY A 535 10.05 -35.89 32.19
N GLU A 536 8.80 -35.89 31.72
CA GLU A 536 8.47 -35.44 30.36
C GLU A 536 7.87 -34.02 30.29
N LEU A 537 8.06 -33.20 31.29
CA LEU A 537 7.97 -31.75 31.10
C LEU A 537 9.20 -31.36 30.27
N MET A 538 9.07 -31.54 28.95
CA MET A 538 10.05 -31.05 27.98
C MET A 538 10.00 -29.52 27.97
N ALA A 539 10.51 -28.90 29.05
CA ALA A 539 11.18 -27.64 28.91
C ALA A 539 12.46 -27.96 28.12
N THR A 540 12.40 -27.80 26.81
CA THR A 540 13.65 -27.62 26.08
C THR A 540 14.35 -26.46 26.76
N PRO A 541 15.56 -26.66 27.38
CA PRO A 541 16.30 -25.54 27.91
C PRO A 541 16.41 -24.53 26.75
N CYS A 542 16.15 -23.27 27.02
CA CYS A 542 16.56 -22.20 26.11
C CYS A 542 18.09 -22.28 25.98
N GLY A 543 18.58 -23.22 25.16
CA GLY A 543 19.91 -23.16 24.61
C GLY A 543 19.97 -21.88 23.80
N TYR A 544 21.04 -21.14 23.92
CA TYR A 544 21.36 -20.01 23.06
C TYR A 544 21.05 -20.42 21.61
N LEU A 545 19.94 -19.91 21.04
CA LEU A 545 19.62 -20.12 19.65
C LEU A 545 20.57 -19.25 18.86
N GLU A 546 21.47 -19.88 18.12
CA GLU A 546 21.98 -19.30 16.88
C GLU A 546 20.77 -18.82 16.09
N GLU A 547 20.84 -17.60 15.54
CA GLU A 547 19.74 -17.01 14.77
C GLU A 547 19.19 -18.03 13.79
N PRO A 548 17.91 -18.41 13.88
CA PRO A 548 17.35 -19.32 12.88
C PRO A 548 17.49 -18.66 11.53
N ALA A 549 17.95 -19.39 10.54
CA ALA A 549 18.04 -18.96 9.16
C ALA A 549 16.61 -18.80 8.59
N TYR A 550 15.93 -17.72 8.99
CA TYR A 550 14.67 -17.34 8.40
C TYR A 550 14.93 -16.81 6.99
N THR A 551 14.35 -17.46 6.01
CA THR A 551 14.44 -17.10 4.60
C THR A 551 13.65 -15.83 4.24
N SER A 552 12.89 -15.23 5.18
CA SER A 552 12.13 -14.00 4.98
C SER A 552 12.47 -12.92 6.00
N PRO A 553 12.97 -11.75 5.57
CA PRO A 553 13.24 -10.59 6.44
C PRO A 553 11.99 -10.10 7.17
N HIS A 554 10.83 -10.46 6.72
CA HIS A 554 9.52 -10.00 7.19
C HIS A 554 9.10 -10.67 8.49
N VAL A 555 9.33 -11.96 8.60
CA VAL A 555 9.13 -12.69 9.85
C VAL A 555 10.09 -12.14 10.91
N LYS A 556 11.33 -11.79 10.52
CA LYS A 556 12.32 -11.11 11.38
C LYS A 556 11.77 -9.80 11.98
N SER A 557 11.15 -8.95 11.18
CA SER A 557 10.62 -7.64 11.59
C SER A 557 9.41 -7.77 12.52
N LEU A 558 8.49 -8.68 12.24
CA LEU A 558 7.30 -8.95 13.04
C LEU A 558 7.63 -9.55 14.43
N TYR A 559 8.68 -10.35 14.48
CA TYR A 559 9.13 -11.01 15.71
C TYR A 559 9.99 -10.11 16.61
N ILE A 560 10.84 -9.26 16.04
CA ILE A 560 11.84 -8.48 16.80
C ILE A 560 11.20 -7.42 17.71
N GLY A 561 10.09 -6.80 17.33
CA GLY A 561 9.45 -5.74 18.11
C GLY A 561 8.86 -6.22 19.44
N SER A 562 8.15 -7.35 19.44
CA SER A 562 7.51 -7.93 20.63
C SER A 562 8.40 -8.90 21.41
N LEU A 563 9.32 -9.58 20.74
CA LEU A 563 10.23 -10.56 21.36
C LEU A 563 11.42 -9.92 22.05
N LYS A 564 11.88 -8.73 21.65
CA LYS A 564 13.04 -8.07 22.25
C LYS A 564 12.89 -7.87 23.77
N TYR A 565 11.67 -7.64 24.26
CA TYR A 565 11.40 -7.50 25.69
C TYR A 565 11.43 -8.85 26.42
N PHE A 566 10.96 -9.95 25.82
CA PHE A 566 10.93 -11.29 26.42
C PHE A 566 12.27 -12.01 26.33
N TRP A 567 13.01 -11.81 25.24
CA TRP A 567 14.34 -12.40 25.05
C TRP A 567 15.37 -11.88 26.03
N GLN A 568 15.18 -10.67 26.56
CA GLN A 568 16.09 -10.09 27.55
C GLN A 568 15.91 -10.63 28.98
N ASN A 569 14.80 -11.34 29.28
CA ASN A 569 14.50 -11.80 30.65
C ASN A 569 13.64 -13.09 30.70
N PRO A 570 14.04 -14.22 30.11
CA PRO A 570 13.27 -15.47 30.12
C PRO A 570 13.04 -16.00 31.56
N ASP A 571 14.02 -15.94 32.42
CA ASP A 571 13.91 -16.40 33.81
C ASP A 571 12.94 -15.58 34.65
N ARG A 572 12.79 -14.29 34.33
CA ARG A 572 11.85 -13.41 35.03
C ARG A 572 10.40 -13.77 34.73
N PHE A 573 10.12 -14.19 33.50
CA PHE A 573 8.82 -14.67 33.08
C PHE A 573 8.43 -15.97 33.80
N TRP A 574 9.28 -16.98 33.78
CA TRP A 574 9.03 -18.25 34.47
C TRP A 574 8.91 -18.07 35.98
N ASN A 575 9.70 -17.23 36.59
CA ASN A 575 9.60 -16.91 38.01
C ASN A 575 8.31 -16.15 38.35
N GLN A 576 7.84 -15.22 37.51
CA GLN A 576 6.55 -14.54 37.68
C GLN A 576 5.38 -15.50 37.49
N LEU A 577 5.42 -16.40 36.50
CA LEU A 577 4.40 -17.41 36.28
C LEU A 577 4.34 -18.39 37.46
N GLN A 578 5.46 -18.93 37.88
CA GLN A 578 5.53 -19.81 39.06
C GLN A 578 5.09 -19.10 40.37
N THR A 579 5.47 -17.85 40.54
CA THR A 579 5.08 -17.05 41.70
C THR A 579 3.58 -16.77 41.71
N SER A 580 2.99 -16.47 40.55
CA SER A 580 1.56 -16.26 40.40
C SER A 580 0.77 -17.56 40.61
N LEU A 581 1.25 -18.67 40.07
CA LEU A 581 0.64 -20.00 40.31
C LEU A 581 0.74 -20.43 41.78
N LYS A 582 1.87 -20.20 42.45
CA LYS A 582 2.05 -20.46 43.91
C LYS A 582 1.16 -19.55 44.76
N ARG A 583 0.95 -18.29 44.36
CA ARG A 583 0.08 -17.33 45.04
C ARG A 583 -1.39 -17.72 44.96
N ILE A 584 -1.84 -18.19 43.80
CA ILE A 584 -3.19 -18.68 43.55
C ILE A 584 -3.44 -19.99 44.29
N ALA A 585 -2.47 -20.92 44.29
CA ALA A 585 -2.56 -22.15 45.06
C ALA A 585 -2.67 -21.88 46.58
N LYS A 586 -1.93 -20.89 47.11
CA LYS A 586 -2.03 -20.49 48.52
C LYS A 586 -3.33 -19.76 48.88
N GLN A 587 -3.96 -19.06 47.96
CA GLN A 587 -5.27 -18.41 48.19
C GLN A 587 -6.41 -19.42 48.24
N ASN A 588 -6.34 -20.50 47.43
CA ASN A 588 -7.36 -21.54 47.41
C ASN A 588 -7.30 -22.52 48.61
N ILE A 589 -6.18 -22.57 49.34
CA ILE A 589 -6.05 -23.38 50.59
C ILE A 589 -6.65 -22.63 51.81
N LYS A 590 -6.96 -21.35 51.71
CA LYS A 590 -7.59 -20.56 52.80
C LYS A 590 -9.11 -20.44 52.71
N VAL A 591 -9.76 -21.10 51.75
CA VAL A 591 -11.22 -21.06 51.50
C VAL A 591 -11.82 -22.49 51.52
N SER A 592 -11.09 -23.47 52.04
CA SER A 592 -11.64 -24.83 52.35
C SER A 592 -11.68 -25.07 53.84
#